data_5e81a0938b2d9a912094eddbf935f10f
#
_entry.id   5e81a0938b2d9a912094eddbf935f10f
#
_cell.length_a   1.000
_cell.length_b   1.000
_cell.length_c   1.000
_cell.angle_alpha   90.00
_cell.angle_beta   90.00
_cell.angle_gamma   90.00
#
_symmetry.space_group_name_H-M   'P 1'
#
loop_
_entity.id
_entity.type
_entity.pdbx_description
1 polymer ?
#
loop_
_entity_poly.entity_id
_entity_poly.type
_entity_poly.pdbx_seq_one_letter_code
_entity_poly.pdbx_strand_id
1 'polypeptide(L)'
;MTDVAEPILELADATVVRDARRVLDRVNLTIREGEHTAIVGPNGAGKSILVSLLTLEQRPLAATNGTPPVRIFGRADWNLFELRSQLGIVSAGLHHSFVNGNSEGSITAEAAVLSAFLNSYGILRYGSVTGAMRERAAAALNAAGAAHLAARTLDEMSSGEARRVLLARALATSPRALVLDEPTTGLDLVARHSFMETVRRLALAGTTIVLITHHIEEIVPEIARVVLLRDGRILSDGPRETTLTDQRLSEVFAHPVVVEAADGYYYARPEGVKTSFNTVGCDDIGRTFSG
;
A
#
# COMPACT_ATOMS: atom_id res chain seq x y z
N MET A 1 15.52 9.35 27.65
CA MET A 1 15.89 9.37 26.24
C MET A 1 14.72 8.72 25.51
N THR A 2 13.90 9.50 24.82
CA THR A 2 12.83 8.98 23.98
C THR A 2 13.50 8.19 22.86
N ASP A 3 13.24 6.90 22.82
CA ASP A 3 13.69 5.98 21.78
C ASP A 3 13.04 6.49 20.48
N VAL A 4 13.81 7.19 19.66
CA VAL A 4 13.31 7.71 18.37
C VAL A 4 13.23 6.52 17.43
N ALA A 5 12.02 6.11 17.09
CA ALA A 5 11.76 4.99 16.18
C ALA A 5 12.67 5.06 14.94
N GLU A 6 13.22 3.92 14.55
CA GLU A 6 14.16 3.83 13.44
C GLU A 6 13.51 4.23 12.11
N PRO A 7 14.16 5.03 11.25
CA PRO A 7 13.60 5.39 9.97
C PRO A 7 13.55 4.18 9.02
N ILE A 8 12.38 3.94 8.42
CA ILE A 8 12.20 2.97 7.34
C ILE A 8 12.63 3.56 6.01
N LEU A 9 12.22 4.81 5.76
CA LEU A 9 12.55 5.56 4.56
C LEU A 9 12.99 6.97 4.94
N GLU A 10 14.10 7.39 4.39
CA GLU A 10 14.55 8.78 4.44
C GLU A 10 14.85 9.26 3.02
N LEU A 11 14.17 10.31 2.61
CA LEU A 11 14.43 11.06 1.39
C LEU A 11 14.96 12.43 1.79
N ALA A 12 16.15 12.79 1.29
CA ALA A 12 16.81 14.06 1.52
C ALA A 12 17.06 14.74 0.16
N ASP A 13 16.24 15.72 -0.16
CA ASP A 13 16.29 16.46 -1.44
C ASP A 13 16.23 15.52 -2.67
N ALA A 14 15.49 14.43 -2.55
CA ALA A 14 15.47 13.37 -3.54
C ALA A 14 14.81 13.84 -4.84
N THR A 15 15.59 13.80 -5.93
CA THR A 15 15.13 14.20 -7.26
C THR A 15 15.28 13.04 -8.22
N VAL A 16 14.21 12.71 -8.95
CA VAL A 16 14.21 11.66 -9.97
C VAL A 16 13.82 12.26 -11.32
N VAL A 17 14.60 11.95 -12.35
CA VAL A 17 14.33 12.35 -13.73
C VAL A 17 14.03 11.11 -14.57
N ARG A 18 12.95 11.16 -15.33
CA ARG A 18 12.57 10.13 -16.31
C ARG A 18 12.16 10.83 -17.61
N ASP A 19 12.65 10.36 -18.74
CA ASP A 19 12.36 10.93 -20.07
C ASP A 19 12.51 12.46 -20.11
N ALA A 20 13.64 12.98 -19.56
CA ALA A 20 13.97 14.38 -19.41
C ALA A 20 12.98 15.21 -18.56
N ARG A 21 12.04 14.59 -17.84
CA ARG A 21 11.11 15.26 -16.93
C ARG A 21 11.44 14.91 -15.48
N ARG A 22 11.37 15.90 -14.59
CA ARG A 22 11.44 15.64 -13.15
C ARG A 22 10.12 15.03 -12.71
N VAL A 23 10.17 13.78 -12.27
CA VAL A 23 9.03 13.04 -11.75
C VAL A 23 8.96 13.05 -10.22
N LEU A 24 10.11 13.29 -9.55
CA LEU A 24 10.21 13.76 -8.18
C LEU A 24 11.17 14.95 -8.16
N ASP A 25 10.84 15.99 -7.43
CA ASP A 25 11.61 17.23 -7.38
C ASP A 25 11.85 17.66 -5.93
N ARG A 26 13.07 17.41 -5.46
CA ARG A 26 13.57 17.78 -4.12
C ARG A 26 12.64 17.31 -2.98
N VAL A 27 12.25 16.06 -3.03
CA VAL A 27 11.37 15.47 -2.01
C VAL A 27 12.17 15.20 -0.74
N ASN A 28 11.66 15.73 0.39
CA ASN A 28 12.13 15.44 1.74
C ASN A 28 11.02 14.71 2.48
N LEU A 29 11.28 13.47 2.93
CA LEU A 29 10.31 12.63 3.61
C LEU A 29 11.03 11.64 4.51
N THR A 30 10.60 11.53 5.76
CA THR A 30 11.07 10.48 6.66
C THR A 30 9.85 9.71 7.16
N ILE A 31 9.82 8.40 6.95
CA ILE A 31 8.81 7.49 7.51
C ILE A 31 9.51 6.59 8.52
N ARG A 32 8.94 6.46 9.72
CA ARG A 32 9.52 5.70 10.83
C ARG A 32 8.79 4.39 11.08
N GLU A 33 9.46 3.45 11.71
CA GLU A 33 8.85 2.22 12.17
C GLU A 33 7.75 2.51 13.20
N GLY A 34 6.59 1.85 13.07
CA GLY A 34 5.40 2.11 13.85
C GLY A 34 4.56 3.32 13.40
N GLU A 35 5.06 4.14 12.47
CA GLU A 35 4.34 5.29 11.92
C GLU A 35 3.58 4.89 10.65
N HIS A 36 2.32 4.45 10.80
CA HIS A 36 1.49 4.15 9.65
C HIS A 36 1.21 5.42 8.85
N THR A 37 1.61 5.42 7.57
CA THR A 37 1.60 6.61 6.72
C THR A 37 0.85 6.32 5.42
N ALA A 38 -0.05 7.23 5.00
CA ALA A 38 -0.63 7.23 3.67
C ALA A 38 0.04 8.29 2.78
N ILE A 39 0.39 7.92 1.56
CA ILE A 39 0.87 8.84 0.52
C ILE A 39 -0.22 8.95 -0.54
N VAL A 40 -0.83 10.12 -0.63
CA VAL A 40 -2.00 10.39 -1.47
C VAL A 40 -1.68 11.40 -2.55
N GLY A 41 -2.23 11.20 -3.73
CA GLY A 41 -2.10 12.15 -4.83
C GLY A 41 -2.72 11.62 -6.13
N PRO A 42 -2.95 12.49 -7.12
CA PRO A 42 -3.51 12.09 -8.40
C PRO A 42 -2.60 11.13 -9.18
N ASN A 43 -3.13 10.55 -10.24
CA ASN A 43 -2.31 9.78 -11.17
C ASN A 43 -1.25 10.68 -11.81
N GLY A 44 -0.01 10.18 -11.90
CA GLY A 44 1.12 10.98 -12.39
C GLY A 44 1.79 11.87 -11.34
N ALA A 45 1.32 11.91 -10.09
CA ALA A 45 1.92 12.72 -9.02
C ALA A 45 3.35 12.30 -8.61
N GLY A 46 3.82 11.10 -9.01
CA GLY A 46 5.12 10.55 -8.64
C GLY A 46 5.06 9.41 -7.62
N LYS A 47 3.87 8.96 -7.19
CA LYS A 47 3.68 7.91 -6.19
C LYS A 47 4.42 6.61 -6.50
N SER A 48 4.26 6.08 -7.71
CA SER A 48 4.94 4.83 -8.14
C SER A 48 6.47 4.99 -8.23
N ILE A 49 6.97 6.21 -8.40
CA ILE A 49 8.42 6.47 -8.36
C ILE A 49 8.94 6.35 -6.92
N LEU A 50 8.16 6.76 -5.91
CA LEU A 50 8.52 6.52 -4.51
C LEU A 50 8.63 5.01 -4.21
N VAL A 51 7.71 4.20 -4.75
CA VAL A 51 7.81 2.73 -4.64
C VAL A 51 9.08 2.24 -5.34
N SER A 52 9.36 2.72 -6.55
CA SER A 52 10.55 2.31 -7.31
C SER A 52 11.87 2.69 -6.62
N LEU A 53 11.88 3.75 -5.81
CA LEU A 53 13.03 4.08 -4.93
C LEU A 53 13.17 3.06 -3.80
N LEU A 54 12.06 2.64 -3.17
CA LEU A 54 12.04 1.63 -2.12
C LEU A 54 12.41 0.23 -2.63
N THR A 55 12.11 -0.08 -3.89
CA THR A 55 12.48 -1.36 -4.53
C THR A 55 13.86 -1.34 -5.18
N LEU A 56 14.58 -0.21 -5.13
CA LEU A 56 15.86 0.03 -5.80
C LEU A 56 15.81 -0.12 -7.34
N GLU A 57 14.61 -0.09 -7.93
CA GLU A 57 14.39 -0.12 -9.38
C GLU A 57 14.73 1.22 -10.03
N GLN A 58 14.61 2.30 -9.26
CA GLN A 58 14.92 3.65 -9.68
C GLN A 58 15.97 4.25 -8.74
N ARG A 59 16.89 5.05 -9.30
CA ARG A 59 17.87 5.81 -8.53
C ARG A 59 17.60 7.31 -8.65
N PRO A 60 17.72 8.07 -7.55
CA PRO A 60 17.63 9.52 -7.60
C PRO A 60 18.91 10.10 -8.22
N LEU A 61 18.86 11.37 -8.61
CA LEU A 61 20.06 12.12 -8.95
C LEU A 61 20.98 12.18 -7.72
N ALA A 62 22.28 12.09 -7.96
CA ALA A 62 23.27 12.25 -6.89
C ALA A 62 23.16 13.66 -6.27
N ALA A 63 23.19 13.73 -4.95
CA ALA A 63 23.20 15.00 -4.26
C ALA A 63 24.57 15.69 -4.42
N THR A 64 24.57 17.00 -4.60
CA THR A 64 25.79 17.80 -4.78
C THR A 64 26.65 17.87 -3.52
N ASN A 65 26.05 17.62 -2.35
CA ASN A 65 26.72 17.64 -1.04
C ASN A 65 27.29 16.27 -0.61
N GLY A 66 27.20 15.24 -1.47
CA GLY A 66 27.70 13.88 -1.17
C GLY A 66 26.81 13.08 -0.21
N THR A 67 25.71 13.65 0.29
CA THR A 67 24.75 12.91 1.15
C THR A 67 23.88 12.02 0.27
N PRO A 68 23.73 10.71 0.58
CA PRO A 68 22.80 9.85 -0.15
C PRO A 68 21.38 10.39 -0.08
N PRO A 69 20.72 10.67 -1.22
CA PRO A 69 19.37 11.25 -1.23
C PRO A 69 18.27 10.26 -0.82
N VAL A 70 18.59 8.97 -0.72
CA VAL A 70 17.69 7.91 -0.26
C VAL A 70 18.43 7.02 0.73
N ARG A 71 17.81 6.77 1.87
CA ARG A 71 18.19 5.72 2.82
C ARG A 71 16.97 4.90 3.16
N ILE A 72 17.16 3.59 3.26
CA ILE A 72 16.14 2.64 3.68
C ILE A 72 16.69 1.92 4.91
N PHE A 73 15.94 1.89 6.01
CA PHE A 73 16.40 1.41 7.31
C PHE A 73 17.79 1.99 7.68
N GLY A 74 17.95 3.32 7.52
CA GLY A 74 19.19 4.05 7.81
C GLY A 74 20.37 3.80 6.86
N ARG A 75 20.27 2.89 5.88
CA ARG A 75 21.35 2.49 4.96
C ARG A 75 21.08 3.03 3.54
N ALA A 76 22.15 3.49 2.88
CA ALA A 76 22.09 3.92 1.47
C ALA A 76 22.30 2.76 0.48
N ASP A 77 23.04 1.75 0.91
CA ASP A 77 23.39 0.59 0.08
C ASP A 77 22.71 -0.67 0.63
N TRP A 78 22.02 -1.36 -0.26
CA TRP A 78 21.30 -2.58 0.06
C TRP A 78 21.60 -3.68 -0.96
N ASN A 79 21.78 -4.90 -0.48
CA ASN A 79 21.54 -6.08 -1.28
C ASN A 79 20.01 -6.23 -1.42
N LEU A 80 19.53 -6.37 -2.66
CA LEU A 80 18.11 -6.46 -2.95
C LEU A 80 17.42 -7.63 -2.23
N PHE A 81 18.15 -8.71 -2.01
CA PHE A 81 17.67 -9.90 -1.29
C PHE A 81 17.41 -9.58 0.19
N GLU A 82 18.35 -8.88 0.83
CA GLU A 82 18.25 -8.43 2.21
C GLU A 82 17.10 -7.43 2.40
N LEU A 83 17.00 -6.44 1.50
CA LEU A 83 15.93 -5.44 1.54
C LEU A 83 14.54 -6.10 1.46
N ARG A 84 14.34 -7.00 0.50
CA ARG A 84 13.06 -7.71 0.32
C ARG A 84 12.69 -8.62 1.49
N SER A 85 13.62 -9.00 2.35
CA SER A 85 13.31 -9.73 3.58
C SER A 85 12.77 -8.82 4.68
N GLN A 86 13.08 -7.52 4.64
CA GLN A 86 12.67 -6.53 5.64
C GLN A 86 11.51 -5.64 5.18
N LEU A 87 11.27 -5.54 3.85
CA LEU A 87 10.24 -4.70 3.26
C LEU A 87 9.29 -5.55 2.41
N GLY A 88 8.06 -5.73 2.87
CA GLY A 88 7.00 -6.37 2.10
C GLY A 88 6.39 -5.36 1.13
N ILE A 89 6.13 -5.78 -0.11
CA ILE A 89 5.52 -4.91 -1.13
C ILE A 89 4.37 -5.62 -1.81
N VAL A 90 3.24 -4.93 -1.89
CA VAL A 90 2.05 -5.36 -2.64
C VAL A 90 1.71 -4.27 -3.64
N SER A 91 1.78 -4.58 -4.93
CA SER A 91 1.39 -3.67 -6.01
C SER A 91 0.59 -4.41 -7.09
N ALA A 92 -0.15 -3.66 -7.91
CA ALA A 92 -0.87 -4.23 -9.05
C ALA A 92 0.08 -4.90 -10.07
N GLY A 93 1.28 -4.34 -10.26
CA GLY A 93 2.29 -4.89 -11.17
C GLY A 93 2.80 -6.27 -10.77
N LEU A 94 2.87 -6.57 -9.46
CA LEU A 94 3.28 -7.88 -8.96
C LEU A 94 2.31 -8.99 -9.39
N HIS A 95 1.00 -8.74 -9.38
CA HIS A 95 0.02 -9.71 -9.85
C HIS A 95 0.26 -10.09 -11.31
N HIS A 96 0.50 -9.10 -12.16
CA HIS A 96 0.76 -9.32 -13.58
C HIS A 96 2.03 -10.14 -13.82
N SER A 97 3.07 -9.95 -12.99
CA SER A 97 4.32 -10.70 -13.07
C SER A 97 4.15 -12.17 -12.71
N PHE A 98 3.24 -12.50 -11.78
CA PHE A 98 2.96 -13.90 -11.41
C PHE A 98 2.09 -14.62 -12.44
N VAL A 99 1.11 -13.93 -13.03
CA VAL A 99 0.20 -14.53 -14.02
C VAL A 99 0.87 -14.65 -15.39
N ASN A 100 1.65 -13.65 -15.80
CA ASN A 100 2.24 -13.62 -17.15
C ASN A 100 3.73 -13.96 -17.19
N GLY A 101 4.42 -13.96 -16.04
CA GLY A 101 5.87 -14.24 -15.96
C GLY A 101 6.23 -15.73 -15.82
N ASN A 102 5.25 -16.59 -15.57
CA ASN A 102 5.47 -18.03 -15.45
C ASN A 102 5.24 -18.72 -16.80
N SER A 103 6.29 -18.88 -17.57
CA SER A 103 6.28 -19.68 -18.79
C SER A 103 6.13 -21.21 -18.55
N GLU A 104 6.18 -21.67 -17.30
CA GLU A 104 6.18 -23.09 -16.92
C GLU A 104 4.83 -23.58 -16.36
N GLY A 105 3.76 -22.77 -16.38
CA GLY A 105 2.44 -23.18 -15.91
C GLY A 105 1.95 -22.40 -14.67
N SER A 106 0.75 -22.74 -14.23
CA SER A 106 0.08 -22.08 -13.14
C SER A 106 0.72 -22.40 -11.78
N ILE A 107 0.96 -21.37 -10.96
CA ILE A 107 1.55 -21.48 -9.62
C ILE A 107 0.46 -21.50 -8.55
N THR A 108 0.56 -22.41 -7.57
CA THR A 108 -0.34 -22.43 -6.41
C THR A 108 -0.07 -21.26 -5.45
N ALA A 109 -1.07 -20.89 -4.64
CA ALA A 109 -0.90 -19.84 -3.61
C ALA A 109 0.25 -20.20 -2.65
N GLU A 110 0.34 -21.44 -2.16
CA GLU A 110 1.45 -21.86 -1.29
C GLU A 110 2.80 -21.66 -1.98
N ALA A 111 2.95 -22.09 -3.24
CA ALA A 111 4.18 -21.93 -3.98
C ALA A 111 4.53 -20.46 -4.26
N ALA A 112 3.52 -19.61 -4.53
CA ALA A 112 3.70 -18.17 -4.68
C ALA A 112 4.20 -17.53 -3.39
N VAL A 113 3.67 -17.92 -2.23
CA VAL A 113 4.12 -17.42 -0.91
C VAL A 113 5.52 -17.93 -0.59
N LEU A 114 5.80 -19.22 -0.82
CA LEU A 114 7.13 -19.80 -0.62
C LEU A 114 8.21 -19.15 -1.50
N SER A 115 7.85 -18.66 -2.68
CA SER A 115 8.78 -17.97 -3.58
C SER A 115 9.36 -16.68 -2.98
N ALA A 116 8.71 -16.10 -1.96
CA ALA A 116 9.22 -14.94 -1.24
C ALA A 116 10.58 -15.21 -0.57
N PHE A 117 10.75 -16.39 0.03
CA PHE A 117 11.99 -16.79 0.69
C PHE A 117 13.17 -16.98 -0.28
N LEU A 118 12.88 -17.20 -1.54
CA LEU A 118 13.87 -17.44 -2.60
C LEU A 118 14.07 -16.23 -3.51
N ASN A 119 13.36 -15.11 -3.22
CA ASN A 119 13.32 -13.92 -4.09
C ASN A 119 13.00 -14.22 -5.57
N SER A 120 12.20 -15.27 -5.81
CA SER A 120 11.80 -15.69 -7.15
C SER A 120 10.33 -15.34 -7.40
N TYR A 121 9.94 -15.32 -8.67
CA TYR A 121 8.55 -15.15 -9.09
C TYR A 121 7.98 -16.49 -9.57
N GLY A 122 8.08 -17.55 -8.73
CA GLY A 122 7.39 -18.79 -8.98
C GLY A 122 8.25 -20.03 -9.25
N ILE A 123 9.53 -19.88 -9.57
CA ILE A 123 10.41 -21.06 -9.74
C ILE A 123 10.91 -21.51 -8.38
N LEU A 124 10.32 -22.58 -7.87
CA LEU A 124 10.80 -23.26 -6.66
C LEU A 124 11.74 -24.39 -7.06
N ARG A 125 13.02 -24.29 -6.72
CA ARG A 125 13.89 -25.47 -6.71
C ARG A 125 13.47 -26.34 -5.53
N TYR A 126 12.82 -27.45 -5.77
CA TYR A 126 12.19 -28.33 -4.77
C TYR A 126 13.09 -28.71 -3.59
N GLY A 127 14.41 -28.71 -3.73
CA GLY A 127 15.37 -29.02 -2.66
C GLY A 127 15.69 -27.88 -1.69
N SER A 128 15.18 -26.64 -1.95
CA SER A 128 15.53 -25.48 -1.15
C SER A 128 14.45 -25.04 -0.13
N VAL A 129 13.28 -25.66 -0.15
CA VAL A 129 12.15 -25.32 0.75
C VAL A 129 12.21 -26.15 2.02
N THR A 130 12.42 -25.49 3.16
CA THR A 130 12.46 -26.12 4.50
C THR A 130 11.06 -26.23 5.14
N GLY A 131 10.93 -27.07 6.19
CA GLY A 131 9.71 -27.15 6.99
C GLY A 131 9.34 -25.79 7.61
N ALA A 132 10.30 -25.08 8.17
CA ALA A 132 10.09 -23.74 8.74
C ALA A 132 9.57 -22.72 7.72
N MET A 133 10.02 -22.79 6.45
CA MET A 133 9.46 -21.94 5.39
C MET A 133 8.00 -22.25 5.11
N ARG A 134 7.60 -23.52 5.13
CA ARG A 134 6.20 -23.93 4.95
C ARG A 134 5.31 -23.47 6.09
N GLU A 135 5.77 -23.60 7.32
CA GLU A 135 5.05 -23.11 8.51
C GLU A 135 4.82 -21.59 8.44
N ARG A 136 5.86 -20.83 8.08
CA ARG A 136 5.76 -19.37 7.90
C ARG A 136 4.85 -18.99 6.74
N ALA A 137 4.90 -19.72 5.62
CA ALA A 137 4.00 -19.50 4.49
C ALA A 137 2.54 -19.75 4.87
N ALA A 138 2.26 -20.84 5.60
CA ALA A 138 0.92 -21.14 6.11
C ALA A 138 0.42 -20.06 7.08
N ALA A 139 1.27 -19.61 8.01
CA ALA A 139 0.95 -18.51 8.92
C ALA A 139 0.66 -17.19 8.17
N ALA A 140 1.43 -16.87 7.14
CA ALA A 140 1.23 -15.68 6.31
C ALA A 140 -0.09 -15.77 5.50
N LEU A 141 -0.42 -16.94 4.92
CA LEU A 141 -1.69 -17.18 4.25
C LEU A 141 -2.87 -17.01 5.21
N ASN A 142 -2.74 -17.50 6.44
CA ASN A 142 -3.77 -17.32 7.47
C ASN A 142 -3.93 -15.84 7.85
N ALA A 143 -2.85 -15.12 8.09
CA ALA A 143 -2.87 -13.68 8.42
C ALA A 143 -3.53 -12.84 7.32
N ALA A 144 -3.31 -13.19 6.05
CA ALA A 144 -3.93 -12.54 4.89
C ALA A 144 -5.36 -13.03 4.61
N GLY A 145 -5.92 -13.97 5.39
CA GLY A 145 -7.25 -14.56 5.14
C GLY A 145 -7.33 -15.41 3.87
N ALA A 146 -6.21 -16.00 3.45
CA ALA A 146 -6.05 -16.78 2.22
C ALA A 146 -5.70 -18.26 2.46
N ALA A 147 -5.79 -18.78 3.70
CA ALA A 147 -5.40 -20.15 4.03
C ALA A 147 -6.14 -21.21 3.19
N HIS A 148 -7.44 -20.98 2.91
CA HIS A 148 -8.27 -21.87 2.09
C HIS A 148 -7.88 -21.92 0.61
N LEU A 149 -7.02 -21.00 0.16
CA LEU A 149 -6.55 -20.88 -1.21
C LEU A 149 -5.21 -21.59 -1.44
N ALA A 150 -4.56 -22.15 -0.41
CA ALA A 150 -3.17 -22.63 -0.47
C ALA A 150 -2.88 -23.55 -1.67
N ALA A 151 -3.79 -24.48 -1.98
CA ALA A 151 -3.66 -25.45 -3.06
C ALA A 151 -4.20 -24.95 -4.41
N ARG A 152 -4.92 -23.81 -4.46
CA ARG A 152 -5.47 -23.26 -5.70
C ARG A 152 -4.40 -22.51 -6.48
N THR A 153 -4.55 -22.47 -7.78
CA THR A 153 -3.64 -21.76 -8.69
C THR A 153 -4.06 -20.30 -8.87
N LEU A 154 -3.11 -19.39 -9.06
CA LEU A 154 -3.35 -17.97 -9.12
C LEU A 154 -4.23 -17.53 -10.30
N ASP A 155 -4.17 -18.24 -11.42
CA ASP A 155 -4.98 -17.98 -12.62
C ASP A 155 -6.46 -18.36 -12.45
N GLU A 156 -6.77 -19.26 -11.50
CA GLU A 156 -8.15 -19.63 -11.14
C GLU A 156 -8.78 -18.72 -10.08
N MET A 157 -8.03 -17.74 -9.57
CA MET A 157 -8.47 -16.86 -8.49
C MET A 157 -9.15 -15.60 -9.00
N SER A 158 -10.13 -15.12 -8.25
CA SER A 158 -10.60 -13.73 -8.39
C SER A 158 -9.48 -12.75 -8.06
N SER A 159 -9.59 -11.51 -8.56
CA SER A 159 -8.62 -10.44 -8.26
C SER A 159 -8.43 -10.22 -6.75
N GLY A 160 -9.50 -10.32 -5.96
CA GLY A 160 -9.46 -10.19 -4.50
C GLY A 160 -8.75 -11.36 -3.80
N GLU A 161 -8.97 -12.60 -4.27
CA GLU A 161 -8.27 -13.78 -3.76
C GLU A 161 -6.77 -13.71 -4.07
N ALA A 162 -6.43 -13.43 -5.32
CA ALA A 162 -5.04 -13.27 -5.74
C ALA A 162 -4.33 -12.13 -4.97
N ARG A 163 -5.01 -11.02 -4.70
CA ARG A 163 -4.46 -9.90 -3.93
C ARG A 163 -4.13 -10.32 -2.48
N ARG A 164 -4.97 -11.14 -1.85
CA ARG A 164 -4.70 -11.71 -0.52
C ARG A 164 -3.51 -12.66 -0.52
N VAL A 165 -3.34 -13.46 -1.57
CA VAL A 165 -2.15 -14.32 -1.72
C VAL A 165 -0.87 -13.49 -1.89
N LEU A 166 -0.91 -12.37 -2.64
CA LEU A 166 0.23 -11.46 -2.76
C LEU A 166 0.54 -10.76 -1.43
N LEU A 167 -0.49 -10.43 -0.64
CA LEU A 167 -0.31 -9.91 0.71
C LEU A 167 0.36 -10.98 1.60
N ALA A 168 -0.11 -12.23 1.58
CA ALA A 168 0.52 -13.33 2.30
C ALA A 168 1.99 -13.50 1.89
N ARG A 169 2.29 -13.41 0.60
CA ARG A 169 3.66 -13.47 0.10
C ARG A 169 4.54 -12.35 0.68
N ALA A 170 4.02 -11.13 0.71
CA ALA A 170 4.73 -9.99 1.28
C ALA A 170 4.98 -10.16 2.80
N LEU A 171 4.08 -10.84 3.51
CA LEU A 171 4.18 -11.11 4.95
C LEU A 171 5.08 -12.31 5.30
N ALA A 172 5.34 -13.23 4.37
CA ALA A 172 6.03 -14.49 4.63
C ALA A 172 7.43 -14.32 5.24
N THR A 173 8.14 -13.25 4.88
CA THR A 173 9.46 -12.92 5.44
C THR A 173 9.39 -12.21 6.79
N SER A 174 8.19 -11.92 7.34
CA SER A 174 7.97 -11.12 8.55
C SER A 174 8.63 -9.74 8.43
N PRO A 175 8.24 -8.95 7.43
CA PRO A 175 8.88 -7.67 7.16
C PRO A 175 8.61 -6.65 8.27
N ARG A 176 9.52 -5.70 8.47
CA ARG A 176 9.37 -4.57 9.40
C ARG A 176 8.31 -3.57 8.92
N ALA A 177 8.14 -3.47 7.60
CA ALA A 177 7.15 -2.60 6.98
C ALA A 177 6.52 -3.24 5.75
N LEU A 178 5.26 -2.88 5.50
CA LEU A 178 4.47 -3.28 4.36
C LEU A 178 4.10 -2.06 3.53
N VAL A 179 4.58 -2.02 2.29
CA VAL A 179 4.22 -1.01 1.29
C VAL A 179 3.10 -1.54 0.41
N LEU A 180 1.99 -0.82 0.40
CA LEU A 180 0.79 -1.14 -0.36
C LEU A 180 0.63 -0.08 -1.45
N ASP A 181 0.92 -0.42 -2.70
CA ASP A 181 0.82 0.49 -3.85
C ASP A 181 -0.47 0.22 -4.61
N GLU A 182 -1.44 1.12 -4.44
CA GLU A 182 -2.79 1.01 -4.99
C GLU A 182 -3.40 -0.39 -4.79
N PRO A 183 -3.47 -0.88 -3.55
CA PRO A 183 -3.67 -2.29 -3.25
C PRO A 183 -5.07 -2.80 -3.62
N THR A 184 -6.05 -1.92 -3.76
CA THR A 184 -7.44 -2.31 -4.03
C THR A 184 -7.89 -2.01 -5.47
N THR A 185 -6.99 -1.54 -6.31
CA THR A 185 -7.29 -1.29 -7.74
C THR A 185 -7.79 -2.57 -8.42
N GLY A 186 -8.96 -2.47 -9.05
CA GLY A 186 -9.62 -3.61 -9.73
C GLY A 186 -10.38 -4.56 -8.80
N LEU A 187 -10.53 -4.23 -7.52
CA LEU A 187 -11.38 -4.97 -6.58
C LEU A 187 -12.80 -4.40 -6.56
N ASP A 188 -13.78 -5.27 -6.44
CA ASP A 188 -15.15 -4.85 -6.12
C ASP A 188 -15.25 -4.30 -4.68
N LEU A 189 -16.40 -3.74 -4.33
CA LEU A 189 -16.63 -3.09 -3.04
C LEU A 189 -16.36 -4.03 -1.85
N VAL A 190 -16.84 -5.28 -1.94
CA VAL A 190 -16.75 -6.26 -0.83
C VAL A 190 -15.31 -6.75 -0.67
N ALA A 191 -14.64 -7.05 -1.80
CA ALA A 191 -13.24 -7.47 -1.80
C ALA A 191 -12.32 -6.36 -1.28
N ARG A 192 -12.56 -5.09 -1.69
CA ARG A 192 -11.85 -3.91 -1.19
C ARG A 192 -11.99 -3.80 0.33
N HIS A 193 -13.23 -3.77 0.83
CA HIS A 193 -13.47 -3.67 2.27
C HIS A 193 -12.77 -4.80 3.04
N SER A 194 -12.96 -6.05 2.63
CA SER A 194 -12.33 -7.21 3.27
C SER A 194 -10.79 -7.17 3.24
N PHE A 195 -10.21 -6.64 2.17
CA PHE A 195 -8.77 -6.45 2.05
C PHE A 195 -8.28 -5.37 3.04
N MET A 196 -8.95 -4.21 3.10
CA MET A 196 -8.58 -3.12 4.01
C MET A 196 -8.77 -3.50 5.48
N GLU A 197 -9.77 -4.30 5.84
CA GLU A 197 -9.91 -4.87 7.18
C GLU A 197 -8.73 -5.81 7.53
N THR A 198 -8.19 -6.51 6.55
CA THR A 198 -6.97 -7.31 6.78
C THR A 198 -5.76 -6.41 7.00
N VAL A 199 -5.60 -5.35 6.22
CA VAL A 199 -4.53 -4.33 6.41
C VAL A 199 -4.63 -3.70 7.80
N ARG A 200 -5.84 -3.37 8.24
CA ARG A 200 -6.13 -2.82 9.56
C ARG A 200 -5.67 -3.75 10.68
N ARG A 201 -6.00 -5.05 10.59
CA ARG A 201 -5.55 -6.05 11.57
C ARG A 201 -4.03 -6.17 11.61
N LEU A 202 -3.34 -6.07 10.48
CA LEU A 202 -1.88 -6.10 10.41
C LEU A 202 -1.26 -4.85 11.06
N ALA A 203 -1.85 -3.67 10.85
CA ALA A 203 -1.42 -2.45 11.52
C ALA A 203 -1.55 -2.57 13.04
N LEU A 204 -2.69 -3.04 13.54
CA LEU A 204 -2.94 -3.29 14.96
C LEU A 204 -2.02 -4.37 15.55
N ALA A 205 -1.56 -5.32 14.74
CA ALA A 205 -0.57 -6.33 15.13
C ALA A 205 0.88 -5.81 15.13
N GLY A 206 1.11 -4.52 14.79
CA GLY A 206 2.42 -3.87 14.85
C GLY A 206 3.20 -3.85 13.53
N THR A 207 2.64 -4.35 12.42
CA THR A 207 3.28 -4.20 11.11
C THR A 207 3.15 -2.75 10.65
N THR A 208 4.26 -2.07 10.36
CA THR A 208 4.21 -0.70 9.84
C THR A 208 3.62 -0.68 8.44
N ILE A 209 2.59 0.12 8.22
CA ILE A 209 1.90 0.25 6.92
C ILE A 209 2.30 1.55 6.23
N VAL A 210 2.74 1.46 4.99
CA VAL A 210 2.90 2.58 4.06
C VAL A 210 1.92 2.37 2.92
N LEU A 211 0.79 3.08 2.97
CA LEU A 211 -0.26 3.00 1.96
C LEU A 211 -0.03 4.08 0.90
N ILE A 212 0.03 3.68 -0.35
CA ILE A 212 0.12 4.60 -1.50
C ILE A 212 -1.15 4.44 -2.30
N THR A 213 -1.94 5.52 -2.40
CA THR A 213 -3.25 5.48 -3.03
C THR A 213 -3.68 6.83 -3.60
N HIS A 214 -4.68 6.81 -4.45
CA HIS A 214 -5.45 8.00 -4.84
C HIS A 214 -6.89 7.96 -4.30
N HIS A 215 -7.23 6.92 -3.52
CA HIS A 215 -8.53 6.70 -2.89
C HIS A 215 -8.48 7.05 -1.39
N ILE A 216 -9.14 8.11 -0.99
CA ILE A 216 -9.14 8.60 0.40
C ILE A 216 -9.81 7.60 1.35
N GLU A 217 -10.83 6.90 0.89
CA GLU A 217 -11.58 5.89 1.63
C GLU A 217 -10.78 4.62 1.97
N GLU A 218 -9.59 4.45 1.40
CA GLU A 218 -8.66 3.37 1.74
C GLU A 218 -7.83 3.67 3.00
N ILE A 219 -7.84 4.92 3.47
CA ILE A 219 -7.07 5.32 4.65
C ILE A 219 -7.79 4.83 5.90
N VAL A 220 -7.34 3.68 6.40
CA VAL A 220 -7.90 3.07 7.62
C VAL A 220 -7.60 3.92 8.86
N PRO A 221 -8.43 3.83 9.93
CA PRO A 221 -8.27 4.64 11.14
C PRO A 221 -6.91 4.59 11.80
N GLU A 222 -6.18 3.49 11.66
CA GLU A 222 -4.85 3.28 12.22
C GLU A 222 -3.76 4.10 11.52
N ILE A 223 -4.02 4.58 10.29
CA ILE A 223 -3.10 5.46 9.55
C ILE A 223 -3.32 6.90 10.02
N ALA A 224 -2.45 7.37 10.90
CA ALA A 224 -2.56 8.69 11.51
C ALA A 224 -1.88 9.81 10.70
N ARG A 225 -0.91 9.48 9.84
CA ARG A 225 -0.15 10.45 9.04
C ARG A 225 -0.50 10.34 7.56
N VAL A 226 -0.68 11.52 6.92
CA VAL A 226 -0.94 11.61 5.49
C VAL A 226 0.04 12.58 4.83
N VAL A 227 0.61 12.13 3.72
CA VAL A 227 1.48 12.92 2.84
C VAL A 227 0.75 13.15 1.53
N LEU A 228 0.52 14.40 1.17
CA LEU A 228 -0.08 14.78 -0.11
C LEU A 228 1.00 15.08 -1.13
N LEU A 229 1.00 14.32 -2.23
CA LEU A 229 1.96 14.43 -3.32
C LEU A 229 1.30 14.95 -4.59
N ARG A 230 1.89 15.97 -5.23
CA ARG A 230 1.45 16.49 -6.52
C ARG A 230 2.65 16.96 -7.33
N ASP A 231 2.66 16.65 -8.62
CA ASP A 231 3.69 17.08 -9.57
C ASP A 231 5.13 16.81 -9.08
N GLY A 232 5.32 15.66 -8.43
CA GLY A 232 6.61 15.23 -7.87
C GLY A 232 7.05 15.95 -6.60
N ARG A 233 6.17 16.73 -5.94
CA ARG A 233 6.46 17.48 -4.72
C ARG A 233 5.48 17.16 -3.61
N ILE A 234 5.95 17.21 -2.37
CA ILE A 234 5.08 17.14 -1.20
C ILE A 234 4.41 18.51 -1.00
N LEU A 235 3.08 18.53 -1.08
CA LEU A 235 2.27 19.73 -0.78
C LEU A 235 1.96 19.85 0.71
N SER A 236 1.71 18.71 1.36
CA SER A 236 1.39 18.67 2.78
C SER A 236 1.86 17.34 3.37
N ASP A 237 2.28 17.38 4.62
CA ASP A 237 2.70 16.24 5.42
C ASP A 237 2.29 16.49 6.87
N GLY A 238 1.52 15.60 7.46
CA GLY A 238 1.07 15.77 8.84
C GLY A 238 -0.06 14.84 9.25
N PRO A 239 -0.68 15.10 10.41
CA PRO A 239 -1.83 14.34 10.90
C PRO A 239 -2.97 14.33 9.89
N ARG A 240 -3.63 13.18 9.74
CA ARG A 240 -4.72 13.01 8.75
C ARG A 240 -5.85 14.03 8.93
N GLU A 241 -6.16 14.40 10.17
CA GLU A 241 -7.22 15.34 10.51
C GLU A 241 -6.97 16.75 9.96
N THR A 242 -5.71 17.16 9.91
CA THR A 242 -5.29 18.47 9.39
C THR A 242 -4.86 18.43 7.93
N THR A 243 -4.65 17.24 7.38
CA THR A 243 -4.18 17.03 6.00
C THR A 243 -5.33 16.71 5.05
N LEU A 244 -6.32 15.91 5.49
CA LEU A 244 -7.50 15.55 4.70
C LEU A 244 -8.60 16.59 4.85
N THR A 245 -8.40 17.76 4.27
CA THR A 245 -9.36 18.89 4.30
C THR A 245 -9.79 19.26 2.88
N ASP A 246 -10.97 19.86 2.73
CA ASP A 246 -11.50 20.35 1.45
C ASP A 246 -10.46 21.16 0.68
N GLN A 247 -9.81 22.12 1.36
CA GLN A 247 -8.83 23.00 0.75
C GLN A 247 -7.63 22.23 0.21
N ARG A 248 -7.01 21.37 1.03
CA ARG A 248 -5.78 20.65 0.65
C ARG A 248 -6.05 19.60 -0.42
N LEU A 249 -7.19 18.89 -0.32
CA LEU A 249 -7.56 17.92 -1.35
C LEU A 249 -7.96 18.63 -2.65
N SER A 250 -8.65 19.76 -2.58
CA SER A 250 -8.92 20.56 -3.79
C SER A 250 -7.63 21.04 -4.46
N GLU A 251 -6.64 21.43 -3.66
CA GLU A 251 -5.32 21.81 -4.18
C GLU A 251 -4.63 20.62 -4.83
N VAL A 252 -4.54 19.47 -4.15
CA VAL A 252 -3.82 18.29 -4.65
C VAL A 252 -4.44 17.71 -5.90
N PHE A 253 -5.79 17.66 -5.99
CA PHE A 253 -6.51 17.12 -7.15
C PHE A 253 -6.80 18.15 -8.24
N ALA A 254 -6.45 19.44 -8.02
CA ALA A 254 -6.73 20.55 -8.95
C ALA A 254 -8.22 20.68 -9.31
N HIS A 255 -9.10 20.32 -8.40
CA HIS A 255 -10.55 20.35 -8.54
C HIS A 255 -11.21 20.60 -7.17
N PRO A 256 -12.28 21.38 -7.08
CA PRO A 256 -13.02 21.54 -5.82
C PRO A 256 -13.50 20.18 -5.30
N VAL A 257 -13.09 19.85 -4.06
CA VAL A 257 -13.39 18.59 -3.37
C VAL A 257 -13.98 18.90 -2.02
N VAL A 258 -15.01 18.15 -1.65
CA VAL A 258 -15.60 18.16 -0.29
C VAL A 258 -15.21 16.87 0.41
N VAL A 259 -14.79 16.99 1.66
CA VAL A 259 -14.36 15.87 2.51
C VAL A 259 -15.38 15.66 3.63
N GLU A 260 -15.78 14.43 3.82
CA GLU A 260 -16.66 14.01 4.90
C GLU A 260 -15.94 12.98 5.76
N ALA A 261 -16.03 13.09 7.07
CA ALA A 261 -15.47 12.12 8.00
C ALA A 261 -16.60 11.38 8.73
N ALA A 262 -16.54 10.04 8.70
CA ALA A 262 -17.49 9.18 9.41
C ALA A 262 -16.78 7.95 9.95
N ASP A 263 -17.04 7.57 11.19
CA ASP A 263 -16.52 6.36 11.86
C ASP A 263 -14.99 6.20 11.76
N GLY A 264 -14.26 7.32 11.74
CA GLY A 264 -12.81 7.35 11.61
C GLY A 264 -12.28 7.20 10.18
N TYR A 265 -13.16 7.07 9.19
CA TYR A 265 -12.83 7.11 7.76
C TYR A 265 -13.08 8.47 7.15
N TYR A 266 -12.43 8.74 6.02
CA TYR A 266 -12.61 9.95 5.22
C TYR A 266 -13.13 9.59 3.84
N TYR A 267 -14.05 10.40 3.35
CA TYR A 267 -14.66 10.26 2.03
C TYR A 267 -14.48 11.58 1.30
N ALA A 268 -14.07 11.51 0.03
CA ALA A 268 -13.90 12.70 -0.78
C ALA A 268 -14.78 12.62 -2.04
N ARG A 269 -15.46 13.72 -2.35
CA ARG A 269 -16.26 13.84 -3.56
C ARG A 269 -16.04 15.19 -4.23
N PRO A 270 -16.16 15.27 -5.57
CA PRO A 270 -16.16 16.56 -6.24
C PRO A 270 -17.29 17.47 -5.72
N GLU A 271 -17.01 18.76 -5.56
CA GLU A 271 -18.03 19.74 -5.23
C GLU A 271 -19.08 19.84 -6.37
N GLY A 272 -20.35 20.02 -6.03
CA GLY A 272 -21.45 20.13 -7.00
C GLY A 272 -22.13 18.81 -7.34
N VAL A 273 -21.56 17.65 -6.98
CA VAL A 273 -22.27 16.37 -7.05
C VAL A 273 -23.21 16.27 -5.85
N LYS A 274 -24.49 16.61 -6.02
CA LYS A 274 -25.52 16.39 -4.99
C LYS A 274 -25.69 14.88 -4.83
N THR A 275 -25.17 14.31 -3.77
CA THR A 275 -25.63 13.01 -3.28
C THR A 275 -27.00 13.24 -2.65
N SER A 276 -28.07 12.99 -3.39
CA SER A 276 -29.41 12.85 -2.81
C SER A 276 -29.50 11.51 -2.08
N PHE A 277 -28.79 11.35 -0.99
CA PHE A 277 -29.21 10.44 0.06
C PHE A 277 -30.33 11.16 0.81
N ASN A 278 -31.56 10.98 0.33
CA ASN A 278 -32.72 11.23 1.16
C ASN A 278 -32.54 10.38 2.42
N THR A 279 -32.30 11.04 3.55
CA THR A 279 -32.70 10.53 4.85
C THR A 279 -34.22 10.42 4.78
N VAL A 280 -34.72 9.25 4.38
CA VAL A 280 -36.10 8.86 4.62
C VAL A 280 -36.19 8.80 6.14
N GLY A 281 -36.73 9.85 6.72
CA GLY A 281 -37.05 9.88 8.14
C GLY A 281 -37.93 8.70 8.48
N CYS A 282 -37.56 7.96 9.52
CA CYS A 282 -38.32 6.86 10.11
C CYS A 282 -39.62 7.28 10.80
N ASP A 283 -40.27 8.37 10.38
CA ASP A 283 -41.46 8.91 11.08
C ASP A 283 -42.81 8.66 10.37
N ASP A 284 -42.85 7.89 9.26
CA ASP A 284 -44.12 7.70 8.54
C ASP A 284 -44.56 6.21 8.32
N ILE A 285 -44.21 5.33 9.25
CA ILE A 285 -44.83 3.99 9.33
C ILE A 285 -45.70 3.88 10.58
N GLY A 286 -46.73 4.67 10.62
CA GLY A 286 -47.65 4.64 11.72
C GLY A 286 -49.00 5.32 11.46
N ARG A 287 -49.72 4.94 10.38
CA ARG A 287 -51.19 5.15 10.24
C ARG A 287 -51.64 4.67 8.88
N THR A 288 -52.19 3.46 8.82
CA THR A 288 -53.39 3.08 8.09
C THR A 288 -53.50 1.55 7.98
N PHE A 289 -54.03 0.92 9.02
CA PHE A 289 -54.82 -0.29 8.91
C PHE A 289 -55.94 -0.15 9.94
N SER A 290 -57.03 0.45 9.49
CA SER A 290 -58.37 0.30 10.08
C SER A 290 -59.37 0.67 8.99
N GLY A 291 -60.04 -0.37 8.46
CA GLY A 291 -61.12 -0.24 7.49
C GLY A 291 -61.35 -1.58 6.79
#